data_b1ec5c7743d1570b630ea003d98f96b6
#
_entry.id   b1ec5c7743d1570b630ea003d98f96b6
#
_cell.length_a   1.000
_cell.length_b   1.000
_cell.length_c   1.000
_cell.angle_alpha   90.00
_cell.angle_beta   90.00
_cell.angle_gamma   90.00
#
_symmetry.space_group_name_H-M   'P 1'
#
loop_
_entity.id
_entity.type
_entity.pdbx_description
1 polymer ?
#
loop_
_entity_poly.entity_id
_entity_poly.type
_entity_poly.pdbx_seq_one_letter_code
_entity_poly.pdbx_strand_id
1 'polypeptide(L)'
;MFESAALGRSYPAKEYAALENDLRMKLFKAQGTCIEHKLPVLITIAGVDGSGRGAVANMLSEWMDAKTIRNHVFWMQTDEERTRPEAWQFWNKLPAGGEIGVFLGGWYGGTIRRFCCGDIGEREFNASMERWRRLEHTLASSRTVIVKLWLHLGKKVQKARLKDRLKHQEIHHFTPYDKKSAENYDGLVSAAAKAITLTDRVDAPWTVIDAYDGNFRNASVARAIIAAVEAAVAVKRQNAVPVAPT
;
A
#
# COMPACT_ATOMS: atom_id res chain seq x y z
N MET A 1 2.56 -11.20 14.48
CA MET A 1 1.89 -10.45 13.38
C MET A 1 2.41 -10.86 12.01
N PHE A 2 3.73 -10.87 11.75
CA PHE A 2 4.28 -11.19 10.43
C PHE A 2 4.59 -12.67 10.18
N GLU A 3 4.47 -13.52 11.14
CA GLU A 3 4.75 -14.98 11.03
C GLU A 3 3.87 -15.63 9.95
N SER A 4 2.60 -15.26 9.88
CA SER A 4 1.67 -15.74 8.85
C SER A 4 1.95 -15.20 7.44
N ALA A 5 2.77 -14.16 7.31
CA ALA A 5 3.18 -13.57 6.03
C ALA A 5 4.63 -13.90 5.66
N ALA A 6 5.28 -14.79 6.38
CA ALA A 6 6.63 -15.29 6.09
C ALA A 6 6.64 -16.80 5.81
N LEU A 7 5.51 -17.36 5.41
CA LEU A 7 5.32 -18.81 5.17
C LEU A 7 5.91 -19.29 3.85
N GLY A 8 6.36 -18.39 2.99
CA GLY A 8 6.90 -18.74 1.67
C GLY A 8 5.82 -19.24 0.71
N ARG A 9 4.60 -18.71 0.81
CA ARG A 9 3.48 -19.09 -0.06
C ARG A 9 3.78 -18.76 -1.52
N SER A 10 3.41 -19.68 -2.41
CA SER A 10 3.63 -19.54 -3.84
C SER A 10 2.48 -20.11 -4.66
N TYR A 11 2.34 -19.63 -5.88
CA TYR A 11 1.51 -20.25 -6.92
C TYR A 11 2.41 -20.82 -8.01
N PRO A 12 2.29 -22.12 -8.35
CA PRO A 12 2.91 -22.67 -9.55
C PRO A 12 2.47 -21.88 -10.80
N ALA A 13 3.37 -21.68 -11.75
CA ALA A 13 3.13 -20.85 -12.93
C ALA A 13 1.84 -21.20 -13.69
N LYS A 14 1.55 -22.50 -13.84
CA LYS A 14 0.33 -22.97 -14.52
C LYS A 14 -0.95 -22.61 -13.77
N GLU A 15 -0.95 -22.74 -12.44
CA GLU A 15 -2.10 -22.36 -11.61
C GLU A 15 -2.31 -20.85 -11.61
N TYR A 16 -1.20 -20.11 -11.52
CA TYR A 16 -1.26 -18.66 -11.55
C TYR A 16 -1.80 -18.13 -12.88
N ALA A 17 -1.35 -18.67 -14.03
CA ALA A 17 -1.83 -18.26 -15.34
C ALA A 17 -3.36 -18.40 -15.50
N ALA A 18 -3.95 -19.45 -14.93
CA ALA A 18 -5.39 -19.61 -14.91
C ALA A 18 -6.10 -18.59 -14.00
N LEU A 19 -5.50 -18.29 -12.86
CA LEU A 19 -6.02 -17.32 -11.87
C LEU A 19 -5.85 -15.87 -12.32
N GLU A 20 -4.74 -15.54 -12.98
CA GLU A 20 -4.35 -14.19 -13.37
C GLU A 20 -5.40 -13.52 -14.25
N ASN A 21 -5.88 -14.20 -15.27
CA ASN A 21 -6.89 -13.67 -16.17
C ASN A 21 -8.21 -13.32 -15.44
N ASP A 22 -8.65 -14.18 -14.53
CA ASP A 22 -9.85 -13.91 -13.72
C ASP A 22 -9.64 -12.70 -12.78
N LEU A 23 -8.50 -12.64 -12.11
CA LEU A 23 -8.17 -11.52 -11.23
C LEU A 23 -8.04 -10.21 -12.00
N ARG A 24 -7.40 -10.23 -13.17
CA ARG A 24 -7.28 -9.06 -14.04
C ARG A 24 -8.66 -8.53 -14.46
N MET A 25 -9.56 -9.41 -14.89
CA MET A 25 -10.92 -9.05 -15.26
C MET A 25 -11.73 -8.50 -14.07
N LYS A 26 -11.60 -9.11 -12.89
CA LYS A 26 -12.27 -8.63 -11.67
C LYS A 26 -11.74 -7.27 -11.22
N LEU A 27 -10.43 -7.07 -11.27
CA LEU A 27 -9.82 -5.80 -10.92
C LEU A 27 -10.23 -4.68 -11.89
N PHE A 28 -10.27 -4.97 -13.19
CA PHE A 28 -10.75 -4.04 -14.20
C PHE A 28 -12.24 -3.69 -13.98
N LYS A 29 -13.08 -4.67 -13.65
CA LYS A 29 -14.49 -4.42 -13.27
C LYS A 29 -14.60 -3.57 -12.00
N ALA A 30 -13.77 -3.84 -10.98
CA ALA A 30 -13.74 -3.03 -9.77
C ALA A 30 -13.38 -1.56 -10.07
N GLN A 31 -12.43 -1.33 -10.98
CA GLN A 31 -12.12 0.03 -11.47
C GLN A 31 -13.32 0.69 -12.16
N GLY A 32 -14.03 -0.03 -13.04
CA GLY A 32 -15.27 0.44 -13.67
C GLY A 32 -16.32 0.83 -12.63
N THR A 33 -16.46 0.03 -11.59
CA THR A 33 -17.36 0.32 -10.45
C THR A 33 -16.95 1.59 -9.71
N CYS A 34 -15.65 1.85 -9.53
CA CYS A 34 -15.17 3.09 -8.92
C CYS A 34 -15.57 4.31 -9.76
N ILE A 35 -15.45 4.23 -11.08
CA ILE A 35 -15.85 5.30 -12.02
C ILE A 35 -17.36 5.55 -11.92
N GLU A 36 -18.17 4.51 -12.05
CA GLU A 36 -19.63 4.57 -12.01
C GLU A 36 -20.14 5.22 -10.72
N HIS A 37 -19.56 4.83 -9.59
CA HIS A 37 -19.97 5.33 -8.28
C HIS A 37 -19.21 6.56 -7.82
N LYS A 38 -18.30 7.11 -8.62
CA LYS A 38 -17.40 8.23 -8.27
C LYS A 38 -16.70 8.00 -6.94
N LEU A 39 -16.17 6.80 -6.73
CA LEU A 39 -15.44 6.42 -5.53
C LEU A 39 -13.96 6.71 -5.73
N PRO A 40 -13.34 7.59 -4.95
CA PRO A 40 -11.89 7.70 -4.93
C PRO A 40 -11.31 6.47 -4.20
N VAL A 41 -10.28 5.86 -4.76
CA VAL A 41 -9.58 4.72 -4.16
C VAL A 41 -8.12 5.09 -3.92
N LEU A 42 -7.66 4.95 -2.70
CA LEU A 42 -6.29 5.19 -2.30
C LEU A 42 -5.64 3.88 -1.87
N ILE A 43 -4.64 3.42 -2.63
CA ILE A 43 -3.87 2.21 -2.33
C ILE A 43 -2.51 2.63 -1.82
N THR A 44 -2.20 2.39 -0.55
CA THR A 44 -0.85 2.61 -0.02
C THR A 44 -0.10 1.28 0.06
N ILE A 45 1.10 1.24 -0.54
CA ILE A 45 1.94 0.04 -0.61
C ILE A 45 3.22 0.30 0.18
N ALA A 46 3.28 -0.27 1.36
CA ALA A 46 4.48 -0.30 2.20
C ALA A 46 5.05 -1.72 2.27
N GLY A 47 6.22 -1.88 2.85
CA GLY A 47 6.83 -3.20 3.01
C GLY A 47 8.34 -3.15 3.13
N VAL A 48 8.94 -4.30 3.43
CA VAL A 48 10.39 -4.44 3.52
C VAL A 48 11.05 -4.26 2.15
N ASP A 49 12.31 -3.85 2.14
CA ASP A 49 13.04 -3.66 0.89
C ASP A 49 13.21 -5.01 0.16
N GLY A 50 13.07 -5.01 -1.15
CA GLY A 50 13.06 -6.25 -1.94
C GLY A 50 11.71 -6.98 -2.00
N SER A 51 10.65 -6.50 -1.33
CA SER A 51 9.32 -7.12 -1.35
C SER A 51 8.54 -6.96 -2.66
N GLY A 52 9.04 -6.12 -3.59
CA GLY A 52 8.42 -5.95 -4.91
C GLY A 52 7.32 -4.89 -4.96
N ARG A 53 7.41 -3.84 -4.14
CA ARG A 53 6.47 -2.70 -4.16
C ARG A 53 6.32 -2.09 -5.57
N GLY A 54 7.44 -1.82 -6.25
CA GLY A 54 7.43 -1.31 -7.63
C GLY A 54 6.82 -2.30 -8.63
N ALA A 55 7.11 -3.60 -8.49
CA ALA A 55 6.52 -4.62 -9.35
C ALA A 55 4.99 -4.71 -9.19
N VAL A 56 4.47 -4.49 -7.97
CA VAL A 56 3.02 -4.38 -7.73
C VAL A 56 2.44 -3.15 -8.41
N ALA A 57 3.09 -1.99 -8.32
CA ALA A 57 2.61 -0.78 -9.01
C ALA A 57 2.59 -0.96 -10.54
N ASN A 58 3.62 -1.61 -11.09
CA ASN A 58 3.67 -1.93 -12.52
C ASN A 58 2.54 -2.89 -12.92
N MET A 59 2.32 -3.95 -12.15
CA MET A 59 1.23 -4.90 -12.37
C MET A 59 -0.13 -4.21 -12.34
N LEU A 60 -0.38 -3.32 -11.37
CA LEU A 60 -1.63 -2.55 -11.31
C LEU A 60 -1.82 -1.65 -12.53
N SER A 61 -0.74 -0.99 -13.00
CA SER A 61 -0.77 -0.17 -14.22
C SER A 61 -1.01 -0.98 -15.49
N GLU A 62 -0.57 -2.23 -15.53
CA GLU A 62 -0.79 -3.14 -16.65
C GLU A 62 -2.22 -3.71 -16.66
N TRP A 63 -2.77 -4.00 -15.48
CA TRP A 63 -4.06 -4.68 -15.35
C TRP A 63 -5.27 -3.73 -15.32
N MET A 64 -5.04 -2.44 -15.18
CA MET A 64 -6.08 -1.41 -15.04
C MET A 64 -6.00 -0.38 -16.17
N ASP A 65 -7.09 0.34 -16.43
CA ASP A 65 -7.08 1.46 -17.39
C ASP A 65 -6.23 2.61 -16.85
N ALA A 66 -5.17 2.94 -17.58
CA ALA A 66 -4.23 3.99 -17.26
C ALA A 66 -4.84 5.39 -17.13
N LYS A 67 -6.04 5.61 -17.67
CA LYS A 67 -6.73 6.91 -17.63
C LYS A 67 -7.13 7.31 -16.22
N THR A 68 -7.43 6.33 -15.34
CA THR A 68 -7.97 6.59 -14.01
C THR A 68 -7.07 6.08 -12.88
N ILE A 69 -5.90 5.51 -13.18
CA ILE A 69 -4.90 5.12 -12.18
C ILE A 69 -3.71 6.08 -12.21
N ARG A 70 -3.22 6.47 -11.03
CA ARG A 70 -2.04 7.34 -10.86
C ARG A 70 -1.09 6.73 -9.85
N ASN A 71 0.16 6.50 -10.25
CA ASN A 71 1.22 6.04 -9.35
C ASN A 71 2.00 7.24 -8.81
N HIS A 72 2.16 7.30 -7.49
CA HIS A 72 2.96 8.30 -6.80
C HIS A 72 4.02 7.62 -5.96
N VAL A 73 5.27 7.97 -6.21
CA VAL A 73 6.41 7.49 -5.42
C VAL A 73 6.85 8.60 -4.49
N PHE A 74 6.83 8.34 -3.20
CA PHE A 74 7.26 9.30 -2.19
C PHE A 74 8.67 8.98 -1.75
N TRP A 75 9.58 9.87 -2.13
CA TRP A 75 11.00 9.84 -1.81
C TRP A 75 11.30 10.75 -0.61
N MET A 76 12.55 11.19 -0.51
CA MET A 76 12.91 12.26 0.42
C MET A 76 12.17 13.54 0.03
N GLN A 77 11.70 14.27 1.03
CA GLN A 77 11.03 15.55 0.83
C GLN A 77 11.94 16.54 0.10
N THR A 78 11.37 17.25 -0.86
CA THR A 78 12.01 18.41 -1.50
C THR A 78 12.13 19.57 -0.50
N ASP A 79 12.90 20.60 -0.86
CA ASP A 79 13.04 21.80 0.00
C ASP A 79 11.68 22.49 0.18
N GLU A 80 10.85 22.55 -0.85
CA GLU A 80 9.49 23.09 -0.75
C GLU A 80 8.62 22.26 0.19
N GLU A 81 8.62 20.93 0.04
CA GLU A 81 7.82 20.04 0.88
C GLU A 81 8.19 20.12 2.37
N ARG A 82 9.49 20.40 2.67
CA ARG A 82 9.97 20.61 4.06
C ARG A 82 9.43 21.88 4.69
N THR A 83 9.12 22.90 3.91
CA THR A 83 8.52 24.14 4.43
C THR A 83 7.02 24.06 4.63
N ARG A 84 6.38 22.97 4.19
CA ARG A 84 4.93 22.73 4.25
C ARG A 84 4.58 21.72 5.37
N PRO A 85 3.32 21.70 5.82
CA PRO A 85 2.86 20.61 6.71
C PRO A 85 3.11 19.24 6.10
N GLU A 86 3.51 18.25 6.90
CA GLU A 86 3.92 16.91 6.48
C GLU A 86 2.89 16.23 5.54
N ALA A 87 1.60 16.47 5.75
CA ALA A 87 0.54 15.90 4.93
C ALA A 87 0.41 16.53 3.54
N TRP A 88 1.00 17.71 3.31
CA TRP A 88 0.82 18.49 2.07
C TRP A 88 1.24 17.71 0.82
N GLN A 89 2.37 17.03 0.85
CA GLN A 89 2.88 16.25 -0.28
C GLN A 89 1.93 15.13 -0.71
N PHE A 90 1.16 14.58 0.22
CA PHE A 90 0.18 13.53 -0.04
C PHE A 90 -1.15 14.11 -0.48
N TRP A 91 -1.57 15.21 0.15
CA TRP A 91 -2.85 15.85 -0.10
C TRP A 91 -3.03 16.24 -1.57
N ASN A 92 -1.99 16.80 -2.17
CA ASN A 92 -1.99 17.22 -3.58
C ASN A 92 -2.03 16.06 -4.59
N LYS A 93 -1.92 14.82 -4.12
CA LYS A 93 -1.90 13.61 -4.94
C LYS A 93 -3.07 12.68 -4.67
N LEU A 94 -4.01 13.11 -3.81
CA LEU A 94 -5.19 12.31 -3.52
C LEU A 94 -6.03 12.10 -4.79
N PRO A 95 -6.58 10.89 -4.99
CA PRO A 95 -7.41 10.60 -6.15
C PRO A 95 -8.74 11.36 -6.09
N ALA A 96 -9.21 11.83 -7.23
CA ALA A 96 -10.55 12.36 -7.39
C ALA A 96 -11.59 11.22 -7.45
N GLY A 97 -12.88 11.57 -7.40
CA GLY A 97 -13.96 10.58 -7.51
C GLY A 97 -13.90 9.79 -8.81
N GLY A 98 -13.76 8.46 -8.70
CA GLY A 98 -13.57 7.54 -9.83
C GLY A 98 -12.11 7.30 -10.21
N GLU A 99 -11.15 7.92 -9.54
CA GLU A 99 -9.73 7.68 -9.74
C GLU A 99 -9.15 6.74 -8.67
N ILE A 100 -8.03 6.10 -9.03
CA ILE A 100 -7.24 5.24 -8.16
C ILE A 100 -5.85 5.83 -8.00
N GLY A 101 -5.50 6.24 -6.78
CA GLY A 101 -4.17 6.69 -6.41
C GLY A 101 -3.36 5.54 -5.79
N VAL A 102 -2.20 5.20 -6.36
CA VAL A 102 -1.28 4.21 -5.80
C VAL A 102 -0.09 4.93 -5.18
N PHE A 103 0.02 4.85 -3.87
CA PHE A 103 1.05 5.52 -3.08
C PHE A 103 2.14 4.52 -2.67
N LEU A 104 3.29 4.59 -3.33
CA LEU A 104 4.46 3.78 -2.99
C LEU A 104 5.19 4.40 -1.79
N GLY A 105 5.16 3.69 -0.66
CA GLY A 105 5.65 4.17 0.62
C GLY A 105 4.63 5.02 1.37
N GLY A 106 3.95 5.93 0.70
CA GLY A 106 2.96 6.82 1.29
C GLY A 106 3.46 7.51 2.56
N TRP A 107 2.56 7.90 3.43
CA TRP A 107 2.90 8.54 4.72
C TRP A 107 3.49 7.61 5.76
N TYR A 108 3.31 6.30 5.63
CA TYR A 108 3.87 5.33 6.57
C TYR A 108 5.35 5.04 6.33
N GLY A 109 5.75 4.90 5.06
CA GLY A 109 7.08 4.43 4.68
C GLY A 109 8.19 5.32 5.22
N GLY A 110 8.05 6.64 5.10
CA GLY A 110 9.02 7.62 5.61
C GLY A 110 9.12 7.57 7.14
N THR A 111 7.98 7.59 7.83
CA THR A 111 7.93 7.59 9.30
C THR A 111 8.50 6.31 9.89
N ILE A 112 8.13 5.13 9.34
CA ILE A 112 8.66 3.83 9.77
C ILE A 112 10.18 3.78 9.62
N ARG A 113 10.74 4.25 8.49
CA ARG A 113 12.18 4.27 8.26
C ARG A 113 12.91 5.22 9.19
N ARG A 114 12.42 6.44 9.37
CA ARG A 114 13.01 7.42 10.30
C ARG A 114 13.07 6.85 11.73
N PHE A 115 12.03 6.19 12.17
CA PHE A 115 12.00 5.55 13.49
C PHE A 115 12.96 4.36 13.58
N CYS A 116 12.97 3.48 12.58
CA CYS A 116 13.90 2.35 12.48
C CYS A 116 15.38 2.80 12.49
N CYS A 117 15.65 3.94 11.84
CA CYS A 117 16.99 4.52 11.76
C CYS A 117 17.40 5.34 13.00
N GLY A 118 16.49 5.56 13.96
CA GLY A 118 16.74 6.35 15.15
C GLY A 118 16.73 7.87 14.93
N ASP A 119 16.22 8.34 13.79
CA ASP A 119 16.14 9.77 13.46
C ASP A 119 14.97 10.45 14.17
N ILE A 120 13.97 9.67 14.60
CA ILE A 120 12.86 10.12 15.44
C ILE A 120 12.69 9.18 16.64
N GLY A 121 12.31 9.74 17.77
CA GLY A 121 12.00 8.99 18.98
C GLY A 121 10.57 8.45 18.99
N GLU A 122 10.26 7.64 19.99
CA GLU A 122 8.96 6.98 20.15
C GLU A 122 7.79 7.98 20.23
N ARG A 123 7.99 9.10 20.94
CA ARG A 123 6.97 10.15 21.07
C ARG A 123 6.59 10.75 19.73
N GLU A 124 7.58 11.08 18.89
CA GLU A 124 7.35 11.65 17.56
C GLU A 124 6.72 10.62 16.62
N PHE A 125 7.18 9.36 16.69
CA PHE A 125 6.59 8.26 15.93
C PHE A 125 5.10 8.09 16.24
N ASN A 126 4.74 7.98 17.53
CA ASN A 126 3.35 7.81 17.97
C ASN A 126 2.48 9.00 17.56
N ALA A 127 3.00 10.23 17.68
CA ALA A 127 2.31 11.44 17.23
C ALA A 127 2.09 11.44 15.70
N SER A 128 3.04 10.95 14.92
CA SER A 128 2.88 10.78 13.48
C SER A 128 1.82 9.74 13.14
N MET A 129 1.82 8.59 13.80
CA MET A 129 0.80 7.55 13.58
C MET A 129 -0.61 8.07 13.89
N GLU A 130 -0.77 8.86 14.94
CA GLU A 130 -2.07 9.47 15.26
C GLU A 130 -2.49 10.50 14.21
N ARG A 131 -1.57 11.31 13.66
CA ARG A 131 -1.87 12.23 12.54
C ARG A 131 -2.36 11.48 11.31
N TRP A 132 -1.67 10.40 10.94
CA TRP A 132 -2.07 9.58 9.78
C TRP A 132 -3.41 8.90 10.00
N ARG A 133 -3.66 8.39 11.21
CA ARG A 133 -4.96 7.81 11.58
C ARG A 133 -6.10 8.79 11.44
N ARG A 134 -5.90 10.07 11.84
CA ARG A 134 -6.89 11.14 11.68
C ARG A 134 -7.10 11.51 10.21
N LEU A 135 -6.02 11.61 9.44
CA LEU A 135 -6.10 11.85 7.99
C LEU A 135 -6.93 10.77 7.29
N GLU A 136 -6.62 9.51 7.55
CA GLU A 136 -7.36 8.38 6.99
C GLU A 136 -8.84 8.39 7.40
N HIS A 137 -9.12 8.74 8.65
CA HIS A 137 -10.50 8.89 9.10
C HIS A 137 -11.25 9.97 8.32
N THR A 138 -10.64 11.12 8.09
CA THR A 138 -11.20 12.20 7.28
C THR A 138 -11.46 11.74 5.84
N LEU A 139 -10.51 11.04 5.23
CA LEU A 139 -10.65 10.52 3.89
C LEU A 139 -11.75 9.45 3.78
N ALA A 140 -11.78 8.50 4.72
CA ALA A 140 -12.81 7.46 4.76
C ALA A 140 -14.21 8.05 4.97
N SER A 141 -14.33 9.03 5.87
CA SER A 141 -15.59 9.78 6.09
C SER A 141 -16.04 10.54 4.85
N SER A 142 -15.10 10.94 3.98
CA SER A 142 -15.35 11.55 2.68
C SER A 142 -15.50 10.51 1.54
N ARG A 143 -15.76 9.24 1.91
CA ARG A 143 -16.02 8.12 1.00
C ARG A 143 -14.81 7.65 0.19
N THR A 144 -13.58 8.00 0.57
CA THR A 144 -12.37 7.42 -0.02
C THR A 144 -12.21 5.98 0.45
N VAL A 145 -12.10 5.05 -0.49
CA VAL A 145 -11.75 3.66 -0.19
C VAL A 145 -10.25 3.60 0.05
N ILE A 146 -9.84 3.21 1.25
CA ILE A 146 -8.43 3.15 1.64
C ILE A 146 -7.99 1.68 1.71
N VAL A 147 -7.00 1.30 0.90
CA VAL A 147 -6.40 -0.03 0.87
C VAL A 147 -4.96 0.09 1.37
N LYS A 148 -4.66 -0.47 2.54
CA LYS A 148 -3.32 -0.46 3.12
C LYS A 148 -2.67 -1.82 2.99
N LEU A 149 -1.54 -1.87 2.26
CA LEU A 149 -0.81 -3.09 1.98
C LEU A 149 0.58 -3.04 2.60
N TRP A 150 0.91 -4.06 3.39
CA TRP A 150 2.27 -4.31 3.85
C TRP A 150 2.81 -5.56 3.18
N LEU A 151 3.81 -5.40 2.31
CA LEU A 151 4.48 -6.52 1.64
C LEU A 151 5.63 -7.02 2.51
N HIS A 152 5.51 -8.24 3.01
CA HIS A 152 6.47 -8.82 3.95
C HIS A 152 7.35 -9.89 3.30
N LEU A 153 8.62 -9.91 3.70
CA LEU A 153 9.59 -10.96 3.39
C LEU A 153 10.35 -11.35 4.64
N GLY A 154 10.67 -12.62 4.79
CA GLY A 154 11.61 -13.06 5.81
C GLY A 154 13.04 -12.52 5.58
N LYS A 155 13.78 -12.28 6.65
CA LYS A 155 15.12 -11.65 6.67
C LYS A 155 16.12 -12.27 5.68
N LYS A 156 16.14 -13.62 5.61
CA LYS A 156 17.04 -14.35 4.70
C LYS A 156 16.73 -14.06 3.22
N VAL A 157 15.44 -14.04 2.87
CA VAL A 157 14.97 -13.79 1.50
C VAL A 157 15.22 -12.35 1.12
N GLN A 158 14.93 -11.40 2.00
CA GLN A 158 15.22 -9.99 1.80
C GLN A 158 16.71 -9.75 1.49
N LYS A 159 17.62 -10.30 2.32
CA LYS A 159 19.07 -10.17 2.11
C LYS A 159 19.52 -10.74 0.77
N ALA A 160 18.99 -11.92 0.40
CA ALA A 160 19.34 -12.56 -0.87
C ALA A 160 18.91 -11.70 -2.07
N ARG A 161 17.68 -11.18 -2.07
CA ARG A 161 17.16 -10.31 -3.14
C ARG A 161 17.91 -8.98 -3.24
N LEU A 162 18.24 -8.36 -2.12
CA LEU A 162 18.99 -7.10 -2.14
C LEU A 162 20.41 -7.32 -2.70
N LYS A 163 21.07 -8.40 -2.30
CA LYS A 163 22.40 -8.77 -2.84
C LYS A 163 22.34 -9.00 -4.36
N ASP A 164 21.33 -9.70 -4.84
CA ASP A 164 21.13 -9.99 -6.25
C ASP A 164 20.89 -8.71 -7.05
N ARG A 165 19.98 -7.85 -6.61
CA ARG A 165 19.69 -6.56 -7.25
C ARG A 165 20.89 -5.61 -7.27
N LEU A 166 21.68 -5.57 -6.20
CA LEU A 166 22.94 -4.79 -6.16
C LEU A 166 23.95 -5.31 -7.18
N LYS A 167 24.06 -6.63 -7.32
CA LYS A 167 24.96 -7.26 -8.30
C LYS A 167 24.59 -6.92 -9.74
N HIS A 168 23.30 -6.84 -10.05
CA HIS A 168 22.79 -6.55 -11.41
C HIS A 168 22.56 -5.05 -11.65
N GLN A 169 22.96 -4.16 -10.75
CA GLN A 169 22.78 -2.71 -10.85
C GLN A 169 21.31 -2.29 -11.08
N GLU A 170 20.35 -3.10 -10.64
CA GLU A 170 18.91 -2.84 -10.80
C GLU A 170 18.36 -1.82 -9.81
N ILE A 171 19.20 -1.26 -8.95
CA ILE A 171 18.82 -0.30 -7.93
C ILE A 171 19.26 1.10 -8.36
N HIS A 172 18.46 1.75 -9.19
CA HIS A 172 18.75 3.11 -9.68
C HIS A 172 18.50 4.20 -8.63
N HIS A 173 17.70 3.91 -7.60
CA HIS A 173 17.30 4.89 -6.58
C HIS A 173 17.35 4.26 -5.19
N PHE A 174 18.56 3.95 -4.71
CA PHE A 174 18.77 3.44 -3.36
C PHE A 174 19.25 4.61 -2.48
N THR A 175 18.36 5.11 -1.65
CA THR A 175 18.69 6.22 -0.74
C THR A 175 19.56 5.73 0.43
N PRO A 176 20.28 6.62 1.12
CA PRO A 176 20.97 6.25 2.37
C PRO A 176 20.03 5.62 3.41
N TYR A 177 18.77 6.06 3.44
CA TYR A 177 17.74 5.47 4.31
C TYR A 177 17.39 4.04 3.92
N ASP A 178 17.28 3.75 2.63
CA ASP A 178 17.01 2.39 2.16
C ASP A 178 18.13 1.44 2.57
N LYS A 179 19.38 1.87 2.45
CA LYS A 179 20.54 1.09 2.91
C LYS A 179 20.49 0.83 4.41
N LYS A 180 20.34 1.89 5.22
CA LYS A 180 20.30 1.81 6.68
C LYS A 180 19.12 0.97 7.18
N SER A 181 17.92 1.10 6.58
CA SER A 181 16.75 0.30 6.92
C SER A 181 16.89 -1.16 6.51
N ALA A 182 17.51 -1.43 5.36
CA ALA A 182 17.77 -2.79 4.89
C ALA A 182 18.76 -3.54 5.77
N GLU A 183 19.77 -2.84 6.30
CA GLU A 183 20.73 -3.37 7.28
C GLU A 183 20.07 -3.63 8.64
N ASN A 184 19.09 -2.83 9.04
CA ASN A 184 18.33 -2.98 10.29
C ASN A 184 16.95 -3.61 10.06
N TYR A 185 16.91 -4.81 9.49
CA TYR A 185 15.68 -5.54 9.20
C TYR A 185 14.77 -5.69 10.44
N ASP A 186 15.33 -6.10 11.57
CA ASP A 186 14.55 -6.38 12.79
C ASP A 186 13.93 -5.10 13.35
N GLY A 187 14.68 -4.00 13.32
CA GLY A 187 14.17 -2.67 13.69
C GLY A 187 13.07 -2.19 12.74
N LEU A 188 13.23 -2.40 11.43
CA LEU A 188 12.22 -2.05 10.42
C LEU A 188 10.92 -2.84 10.64
N VAL A 189 11.02 -4.15 10.87
CA VAL A 189 9.86 -5.01 11.10
C VAL A 189 9.16 -4.66 12.41
N SER A 190 9.92 -4.37 13.46
CA SER A 190 9.37 -3.91 14.76
C SER A 190 8.63 -2.58 14.60
N ALA A 191 9.23 -1.59 13.93
CA ALA A 191 8.61 -0.30 13.66
C ALA A 191 7.33 -0.44 12.82
N ALA A 192 7.35 -1.32 11.82
CA ALA A 192 6.20 -1.61 10.99
C ALA A 192 5.06 -2.29 11.77
N ALA A 193 5.39 -3.28 12.62
CA ALA A 193 4.40 -3.92 13.49
C ALA A 193 3.70 -2.91 14.39
N LYS A 194 4.49 -1.99 14.98
CA LYS A 194 3.96 -0.91 15.80
C LYS A 194 3.07 0.05 15.00
N ALA A 195 3.50 0.46 13.80
CA ALA A 195 2.71 1.32 12.91
C ALA A 195 1.37 0.68 12.55
N ILE A 196 1.39 -0.59 12.14
CA ILE A 196 0.19 -1.35 11.79
C ILE A 196 -0.76 -1.44 13.00
N THR A 197 -0.26 -1.83 14.16
CA THR A 197 -1.09 -1.93 15.39
C THR A 197 -1.75 -0.61 15.77
N LEU A 198 -1.02 0.51 15.64
CA LEU A 198 -1.54 1.84 16.00
C LEU A 198 -2.53 2.40 14.98
N THR A 199 -2.49 1.94 13.74
CA THR A 199 -3.25 2.54 12.64
C THR A 199 -4.21 1.57 11.95
N ASP A 200 -4.29 0.32 12.42
CA ASP A 200 -5.29 -0.63 11.92
C ASP A 200 -6.70 -0.20 12.35
N ARG A 201 -7.61 -0.12 11.38
CA ARG A 201 -8.96 0.39 11.58
C ARG A 201 -9.95 -0.39 10.71
N VAL A 202 -11.20 -0.49 11.16
CA VAL A 202 -12.27 -1.15 10.39
C VAL A 202 -12.55 -0.47 9.05
N ASP A 203 -12.46 0.86 9.01
CA ASP A 203 -12.70 1.68 7.81
C ASP A 203 -11.45 1.85 6.92
N ALA A 204 -10.28 1.42 7.40
CA ALA A 204 -9.02 1.43 6.67
C ALA A 204 -8.09 0.32 7.22
N PRO A 205 -8.40 -0.96 7.00
CA PRO A 205 -7.63 -2.07 7.55
C PRO A 205 -6.30 -2.26 6.82
N TRP A 206 -5.32 -2.79 7.55
CA TRP A 206 -4.08 -3.27 6.96
C TRP A 206 -4.21 -4.71 6.45
N THR A 207 -3.70 -4.94 5.26
CA THR A 207 -3.50 -6.28 4.71
C THR A 207 -2.01 -6.60 4.64
N VAL A 208 -1.57 -7.55 5.45
CA VAL A 208 -0.19 -8.04 5.43
C VAL A 208 -0.07 -9.19 4.43
N ILE A 209 0.79 -9.03 3.42
CA ILE A 209 0.92 -9.94 2.29
C ILE A 209 2.30 -10.60 2.30
N ASP A 210 2.33 -11.93 2.21
CA ASP A 210 3.55 -12.69 1.94
C ASP A 210 4.04 -12.36 0.52
N ALA A 211 5.22 -11.76 0.45
CA ALA A 211 5.83 -11.33 -0.81
C ALA A 211 6.96 -12.27 -1.27
N TYR A 212 7.02 -13.49 -0.71
CA TYR A 212 8.02 -14.50 -1.09
C TYR A 212 7.92 -14.84 -2.58
N ASP A 213 6.74 -15.11 -3.07
CA ASP A 213 6.49 -15.39 -4.49
C ASP A 213 5.76 -14.23 -5.15
N GLY A 214 6.18 -13.87 -6.36
CA GLY A 214 5.59 -12.77 -7.12
C GLY A 214 4.12 -13.00 -7.50
N ASN A 215 3.80 -14.23 -7.88
CA ASN A 215 2.46 -14.63 -8.31
C ASN A 215 1.49 -14.59 -7.12
N PHE A 216 1.91 -15.17 -5.98
CA PHE A 216 1.11 -15.14 -4.76
C PHE A 216 0.88 -13.72 -4.26
N ARG A 217 1.94 -12.89 -4.25
CA ARG A 217 1.86 -11.48 -3.88
C ARG A 217 0.86 -10.73 -4.78
N ASN A 218 0.99 -10.84 -6.11
CA ASN A 218 0.14 -10.14 -7.06
C ASN A 218 -1.33 -10.55 -6.93
N ALA A 219 -1.60 -11.85 -6.79
CA ALA A 219 -2.95 -12.37 -6.56
C ALA A 219 -3.54 -11.85 -5.24
N SER A 220 -2.75 -11.80 -4.18
CA SER A 220 -3.19 -11.31 -2.86
C SER A 220 -3.50 -9.81 -2.89
N VAL A 221 -2.67 -9.02 -3.58
CA VAL A 221 -2.90 -7.58 -3.78
C VAL A 221 -4.19 -7.34 -4.55
N ALA A 222 -4.39 -8.03 -5.68
CA ALA A 222 -5.60 -7.88 -6.48
C ALA A 222 -6.86 -8.21 -5.68
N ARG A 223 -6.85 -9.32 -4.94
CA ARG A 223 -7.97 -9.72 -4.07
C ARG A 223 -8.28 -8.68 -2.99
N ALA A 224 -7.26 -8.12 -2.35
CA ALA A 224 -7.44 -7.09 -1.33
C ALA A 224 -8.12 -5.83 -1.88
N ILE A 225 -7.70 -5.39 -3.07
CA ILE A 225 -8.28 -4.21 -3.74
C ILE A 225 -9.73 -4.49 -4.15
N ILE A 226 -9.98 -5.64 -4.81
CA ILE A 226 -11.33 -6.04 -5.23
C ILE A 226 -12.28 -6.07 -4.03
N ALA A 227 -11.88 -6.76 -2.97
CA ALA A 227 -12.70 -6.88 -1.75
C ALA A 227 -13.00 -5.52 -1.10
N ALA A 228 -12.02 -4.60 -1.07
CA ALA A 228 -12.23 -3.27 -0.51
C ALA A 228 -13.24 -2.44 -1.33
N VAL A 229 -13.16 -2.50 -2.67
CA VAL A 229 -14.12 -1.82 -3.54
C VAL A 229 -15.51 -2.42 -3.42
N GLU A 230 -15.63 -3.74 -3.42
CA GLU A 230 -16.92 -4.44 -3.26
C GLU A 230 -17.58 -4.10 -1.92
N ALA A 231 -16.81 -4.09 -0.83
CA ALA A 231 -17.31 -3.71 0.50
C ALA A 231 -17.83 -2.25 0.53
N ALA A 232 -17.10 -1.32 -0.08
CA ALA A 232 -17.51 0.09 -0.14
C ALA A 232 -18.82 0.29 -0.92
N VAL A 233 -19.04 -0.46 -1.99
CA VAL A 233 -20.29 -0.42 -2.76
C VAL A 233 -21.46 -1.06 -2.01
N ALA A 234 -21.22 -2.17 -1.30
CA ALA A 234 -22.23 -2.83 -0.49
C ALA A 234 -22.79 -1.90 0.60
N VAL A 235 -21.92 -1.19 1.31
CA VAL A 235 -22.31 -0.16 2.30
C VAL A 235 -23.14 0.95 1.67
N LYS A 236 -22.80 1.40 0.46
CA LYS A 236 -23.58 2.42 -0.25
C LYS A 236 -25.00 1.95 -0.56
N ARG A 237 -25.19 0.71 -0.96
CA ARG A 237 -26.51 0.14 -1.25
C ARG A 237 -27.39 0.05 0.01
N GLN A 238 -26.80 -0.28 1.15
CA GLN A 238 -27.54 -0.36 2.42
C GLN A 238 -27.98 1.01 2.93
N ASN A 239 -27.17 2.05 2.68
CA ASN A 239 -27.47 3.44 3.10
C ASN A 239 -28.40 4.19 2.11
N ALA A 240 -28.65 3.65 0.93
CA ALA A 240 -29.65 4.13 -0.01
C ALA A 240 -31.02 3.52 0.34
N VAL A 241 -31.56 3.91 1.51
CA VAL A 241 -32.95 3.60 1.89
C VAL A 241 -33.87 4.25 0.85
N PRO A 242 -34.89 3.55 0.29
CA PRO A 242 -35.86 4.16 -0.61
C PRO A 242 -36.58 5.26 0.14
N VAL A 243 -36.52 6.50 -0.39
CA VAL A 243 -37.49 7.54 0.00
C VAL A 243 -38.85 7.00 -0.43
N ALA A 244 -39.71 6.69 0.53
CA ALA A 244 -41.07 6.30 0.24
C ALA A 244 -41.73 7.40 -0.63
N PRO A 245 -42.41 7.03 -1.71
CA PRO A 245 -43.14 8.05 -2.50
C PRO A 245 -44.24 8.66 -1.61
N THR A 246 -44.17 9.97 -1.47
CA THR A 246 -45.24 10.81 -0.89
C THR A 246 -46.44 10.84 -1.80
#